data_13a766e690f31c005cbc3acdf8c99cfa
#
_entry.id   13a766e690f31c005cbc3acdf8c99cfa
#
_cell.length_a   1.000
_cell.length_b   1.000
_cell.length_c   1.000
_cell.angle_alpha   90.00
_cell.angle_beta   90.00
_cell.angle_gamma   90.00
#
_symmetry.space_group_name_H-M   'P 1'
#
loop_
_entity.id
_entity.type
_entity.pdbx_description
1 polymer ?
#
loop_
_entity_poly.entity_id
_entity_poly.type
_entity_poly.pdbx_seq_one_letter_code
_entity_poly.pdbx_strand_id
1 'polypeptide(L)'
;TKIGNRSFVGNSAYIADGTVLPDNVLIGVQSKTPDNREMYDGQTWFGSPALLLPAREAAEKYPDHLTFKPSIKRRLMRGFIEGLRIVLPAALAIGVGYMILLDVIDVINNYNIETGLVALTLAGLLYGVGCFLIVALLKWILIGRYQPRSAPMWTMFVWLSEGITSLYESVAIPNFLNYLRGTPMLPFFLRILGVRIGKDVYMDT
;
A
#
# COMPACT_ATOMS: atom_id res chain seq x y z
N THR A 1 -15.88 11.02 -21.38
CA THR A 1 -14.46 10.60 -21.36
C THR A 1 -14.34 9.17 -21.85
N LYS A 2 -13.40 8.89 -22.77
CA LYS A 2 -13.05 7.54 -23.23
C LYS A 2 -11.56 7.30 -22.94
N ILE A 3 -11.20 6.10 -22.52
CA ILE A 3 -9.81 5.71 -22.24
C ILE A 3 -9.48 4.51 -23.10
N GLY A 4 -8.44 4.66 -23.94
CA GLY A 4 -7.95 3.61 -24.86
C GLY A 4 -7.27 2.44 -24.13
N ASN A 5 -7.07 1.36 -24.87
CA ASN A 5 -6.47 0.14 -24.33
C ASN A 5 -5.02 0.38 -23.88
N ARG A 6 -4.60 -0.32 -22.83
CA ARG A 6 -3.22 -0.29 -22.30
C ARG A 6 -2.74 1.10 -21.91
N SER A 7 -3.66 2.06 -21.72
CA SER A 7 -3.31 3.39 -21.23
C SER A 7 -3.14 3.38 -19.72
N PHE A 8 -2.28 4.24 -19.20
CA PHE A 8 -2.01 4.42 -17.79
C PHE A 8 -2.36 5.83 -17.36
N VAL A 9 -3.14 5.94 -16.31
CA VAL A 9 -3.48 7.20 -15.66
C VAL A 9 -2.87 7.20 -14.27
N GLY A 10 -1.92 8.09 -14.05
CA GLY A 10 -1.20 8.22 -12.78
C GLY A 10 -2.09 8.69 -11.64
N ASN A 11 -1.64 8.46 -10.40
CA ASN A 11 -2.36 8.87 -9.20
C ASN A 11 -2.56 10.41 -9.20
N SER A 12 -3.77 10.85 -8.81
CA SER A 12 -4.15 12.27 -8.80
C SER A 12 -4.01 12.99 -10.16
N ALA A 13 -4.01 12.24 -11.27
CA ALA A 13 -4.07 12.84 -12.61
C ALA A 13 -5.48 13.36 -12.91
N TYR A 14 -5.56 14.52 -13.56
CA TYR A 14 -6.81 15.12 -13.98
C TYR A 14 -7.06 14.87 -15.46
N ILE A 15 -8.15 14.19 -15.78
CA ILE A 15 -8.62 14.00 -17.15
C ILE A 15 -9.81 14.91 -17.36
N ALA A 16 -9.68 15.89 -18.27
CA ALA A 16 -10.74 16.82 -18.58
C ALA A 16 -11.98 16.08 -19.13
N ASP A 17 -13.17 16.62 -18.86
CA ASP A 17 -14.40 16.05 -19.37
C ASP A 17 -14.41 16.04 -20.91
N GLY A 18 -15.05 15.04 -21.51
CA GLY A 18 -15.07 14.84 -22.96
C GLY A 18 -13.77 14.33 -23.58
N THR A 19 -12.67 14.22 -22.82
CA THR A 19 -11.38 13.74 -23.34
C THR A 19 -11.46 12.30 -23.87
N VAL A 20 -10.82 12.08 -25.02
CA VAL A 20 -10.58 10.75 -25.58
C VAL A 20 -9.09 10.45 -25.52
N LEU A 21 -8.71 9.51 -24.65
CA LEU A 21 -7.34 9.01 -24.58
C LEU A 21 -7.17 7.88 -25.60
N PRO A 22 -6.23 8.00 -26.53
CA PRO A 22 -5.86 6.93 -27.45
C PRO A 22 -5.25 5.71 -26.73
N ASP A 23 -4.92 4.67 -27.47
CA ASP A 23 -4.28 3.48 -26.95
C ASP A 23 -2.83 3.74 -26.49
N ASN A 24 -2.35 3.01 -25.49
CA ASN A 24 -0.99 3.11 -24.96
C ASN A 24 -0.56 4.50 -24.45
N VAL A 25 -1.47 5.39 -24.16
CA VAL A 25 -1.15 6.72 -23.59
C VAL A 25 -0.81 6.60 -22.12
N LEU A 26 0.20 7.35 -21.67
CA LEU A 26 0.53 7.50 -20.27
C LEU A 26 0.30 8.95 -19.84
N ILE A 27 -0.56 9.14 -18.85
CA ILE A 27 -0.70 10.40 -18.11
C ILE A 27 0.01 10.22 -16.77
N GLY A 28 1.00 11.06 -16.51
CA GLY A 28 1.82 10.96 -15.30
C GLY A 28 1.06 11.26 -14.02
N VAL A 29 1.71 11.01 -12.88
CA VAL A 29 1.17 11.34 -11.56
C VAL A 29 0.98 12.85 -11.44
N GLN A 30 -0.13 13.31 -10.83
CA GLN A 30 -0.47 14.73 -10.64
C GLN A 30 -0.42 15.55 -11.94
N SER A 31 -0.70 14.92 -13.06
CA SER A 31 -0.64 15.53 -14.39
C SER A 31 -2.04 15.81 -14.92
N LYS A 32 -2.14 16.79 -15.80
CA LYS A 32 -3.37 17.12 -16.51
C LYS A 32 -3.28 16.62 -17.96
N THR A 33 -4.43 16.25 -18.56
CA THR A 33 -4.48 16.05 -20.02
C THR A 33 -4.29 17.38 -20.74
N PRO A 34 -3.66 17.40 -21.95
CA PRO A 34 -3.48 18.63 -22.72
C PRO A 34 -4.82 19.25 -23.12
N ASP A 35 -4.96 20.56 -22.97
CA ASP A 35 -6.23 21.25 -23.15
C ASP A 35 -6.67 21.35 -24.62
N ASN A 36 -5.84 21.51 -25.58
CA ASN A 36 -6.20 21.76 -26.97
C ASN A 36 -5.26 21.03 -27.97
N ARG A 37 -4.74 19.89 -27.58
CA ARG A 37 -3.85 19.10 -28.43
C ARG A 37 -4.45 17.73 -28.67
N GLU A 38 -4.41 17.31 -29.92
CA GLU A 38 -4.70 15.91 -30.24
C GLU A 38 -3.65 15.01 -29.60
N MET A 39 -4.11 13.94 -28.99
CA MET A 39 -3.27 12.88 -28.42
C MET A 39 -3.20 11.72 -29.39
N TYR A 40 -2.03 11.13 -29.50
CA TYR A 40 -1.78 9.96 -30.37
C TYR A 40 -1.32 8.75 -29.54
N ASP A 41 -1.47 7.60 -30.13
CA ASP A 41 -1.07 6.32 -29.51
C ASP A 41 0.38 6.34 -29.03
N GLY A 42 0.63 5.82 -27.84
CA GLY A 42 1.96 5.67 -27.27
C GLY A 42 2.55 6.94 -26.65
N GLN A 43 1.85 8.06 -26.66
CA GLN A 43 2.34 9.31 -26.07
C GLN A 43 2.38 9.26 -24.55
N THR A 44 3.33 10.01 -23.97
CA THR A 44 3.47 10.19 -22.53
C THR A 44 3.38 11.67 -22.18
N TRP A 45 2.43 12.01 -21.32
CA TRP A 45 2.17 13.37 -20.89
C TRP A 45 2.45 13.51 -19.39
N PHE A 46 3.11 14.61 -19.01
CA PHE A 46 3.50 14.86 -17.64
C PHE A 46 3.32 16.34 -17.27
N GLY A 47 2.84 16.58 -16.04
CA GLY A 47 2.74 17.92 -15.46
C GLY A 47 1.40 18.63 -15.67
N SER A 48 1.29 19.83 -15.09
CA SER A 48 0.18 20.75 -15.23
C SER A 48 0.75 22.17 -15.29
N PRO A 49 0.86 22.77 -16.48
CA PRO A 49 0.35 22.31 -17.79
C PRO A 49 1.02 21.07 -18.34
N ALA A 50 0.31 20.34 -19.19
CA ALA A 50 0.76 19.07 -19.75
C ALA A 50 1.91 19.26 -20.75
N LEU A 51 3.01 18.57 -20.51
CA LEU A 51 4.19 18.49 -21.38
C LEU A 51 4.28 17.11 -22.01
N LEU A 52 4.46 17.06 -23.32
CA LEU A 52 4.73 15.80 -24.03
C LEU A 52 6.18 15.40 -23.79
N LEU A 53 6.40 14.21 -23.26
CA LEU A 53 7.73 13.66 -23.11
C LEU A 53 8.19 13.03 -24.43
N PRO A 54 9.43 13.34 -24.90
CA PRO A 54 9.91 12.96 -26.22
C PRO A 54 10.12 11.45 -26.38
N ALA A 55 10.39 10.74 -25.29
CA ALA A 55 10.57 9.30 -25.30
C ALA A 55 10.08 8.69 -23.99
N ARG A 56 9.49 7.50 -24.08
CA ARG A 56 9.17 6.63 -22.95
C ARG A 56 10.39 5.73 -22.72
N GLU A 57 10.80 5.66 -21.47
CA GLU A 57 11.79 4.64 -21.10
C GLU A 57 11.25 3.25 -21.50
N ALA A 58 12.03 2.50 -22.25
CA ALA A 58 11.63 1.18 -22.69
C ALA A 58 11.60 0.24 -21.48
N ALA A 59 10.42 0.00 -20.95
CA ALA A 59 10.25 -1.04 -19.93
C ALA A 59 10.68 -2.41 -20.49
N GLU A 60 11.27 -3.24 -19.64
CA GLU A 60 11.54 -4.64 -19.99
C GLU A 60 10.30 -5.30 -20.58
N LYS A 61 10.47 -5.94 -21.73
CA LYS A 61 9.36 -6.65 -22.41
C LYS A 61 9.12 -7.98 -21.71
N TYR A 62 8.10 -8.03 -20.89
CA TYR A 62 7.62 -9.29 -20.30
C TYR A 62 6.62 -10.00 -21.21
N PRO A 63 6.56 -11.34 -21.15
CA PRO A 63 5.55 -12.10 -21.87
C PRO A 63 4.12 -11.68 -21.52
N ASP A 64 3.23 -11.67 -22.51
CA ASP A 64 1.82 -11.26 -22.35
C ASP A 64 1.07 -12.00 -21.25
N HIS A 65 1.40 -13.27 -20.99
CA HIS A 65 0.78 -14.07 -19.93
C HIS A 65 1.18 -13.65 -18.52
N LEU A 66 2.22 -12.81 -18.37
CA LEU A 66 2.64 -12.20 -17.11
C LEU A 66 2.20 -10.74 -16.96
N THR A 67 1.59 -10.17 -18.01
CA THR A 67 1.19 -8.75 -18.07
C THR A 67 -0.29 -8.60 -18.42
N PHE A 68 -0.64 -8.72 -19.69
CA PHE A 68 -1.97 -8.37 -20.20
C PHE A 68 -2.93 -9.55 -20.34
N LYS A 69 -2.43 -10.78 -20.48
CA LYS A 69 -3.24 -11.99 -20.74
C LYS A 69 -2.95 -13.10 -19.73
N PRO A 70 -3.17 -12.88 -18.42
CA PRO A 70 -2.94 -13.91 -17.42
C PRO A 70 -3.91 -15.10 -17.61
N SER A 71 -3.44 -16.29 -17.24
CA SER A 71 -4.28 -17.47 -17.22
C SER A 71 -5.40 -17.37 -16.16
N ILE A 72 -6.49 -18.09 -16.34
CA ILE A 72 -7.61 -18.15 -15.39
C ILE A 72 -7.11 -18.54 -13.99
N LYS A 73 -6.21 -19.54 -13.90
CA LYS A 73 -5.62 -19.98 -12.63
C LYS A 73 -4.91 -18.82 -11.90
N ARG A 74 -4.15 -17.99 -12.62
CA ARG A 74 -3.47 -16.82 -12.02
C ARG A 74 -4.45 -15.77 -11.56
N ARG A 75 -5.53 -15.53 -12.31
CA ARG A 75 -6.60 -14.59 -11.92
C ARG A 75 -7.29 -15.04 -10.63
N LEU A 76 -7.66 -16.32 -10.54
CA LEU A 76 -8.29 -16.89 -9.35
C LEU A 76 -7.36 -16.83 -8.14
N MET A 77 -6.08 -17.20 -8.31
CA MET A 77 -5.09 -17.15 -7.23
C MET A 77 -4.85 -15.70 -6.75
N ARG A 78 -4.74 -14.74 -7.65
CA ARG A 78 -4.67 -13.33 -7.28
C ARG A 78 -5.94 -12.88 -6.56
N GLY A 79 -7.12 -13.22 -7.08
CA GLY A 79 -8.40 -12.90 -6.44
C GLY A 79 -8.52 -13.46 -5.01
N PHE A 80 -8.01 -14.67 -4.78
CA PHE A 80 -7.95 -15.26 -3.44
C PHE A 80 -7.01 -14.48 -2.50
N ILE A 81 -5.80 -14.14 -2.96
CA ILE A 81 -4.82 -13.35 -2.19
C ILE A 81 -5.39 -11.95 -1.88
N GLU A 82 -6.02 -11.30 -2.87
CA GLU A 82 -6.68 -9.99 -2.69
C GLU A 82 -7.84 -10.08 -1.68
N GLY A 83 -8.65 -11.13 -1.76
CA GLY A 83 -9.72 -11.39 -0.79
C GLY A 83 -9.19 -11.55 0.63
N LEU A 84 -8.13 -12.33 0.83
CA LEU A 84 -7.47 -12.47 2.13
C LEU A 84 -6.90 -11.14 2.63
N ARG A 85 -6.27 -10.37 1.75
CA ARG A 85 -5.70 -9.06 2.07
C ARG A 85 -6.73 -8.07 2.58
N ILE A 86 -7.95 -8.10 2.03
CA ILE A 86 -9.04 -7.21 2.42
C ILE A 86 -9.72 -7.69 3.70
N VAL A 87 -10.06 -8.97 3.78
CA VAL A 87 -10.92 -9.52 4.85
C VAL A 87 -10.13 -9.80 6.13
N LEU A 88 -8.92 -10.36 5.99
CA LEU A 88 -8.18 -10.88 7.15
C LEU A 88 -7.78 -9.78 8.15
N PRO A 89 -7.23 -8.61 7.76
CA PRO A 89 -6.88 -7.56 8.72
C PRO A 89 -8.09 -7.05 9.52
N ALA A 90 -9.21 -6.82 8.85
CA ALA A 90 -10.44 -6.36 9.49
C ALA A 90 -11.02 -7.41 10.45
N ALA A 91 -11.07 -8.68 10.02
CA ALA A 91 -11.56 -9.77 10.85
C ALA A 91 -10.71 -9.98 12.10
N LEU A 92 -9.38 -9.93 11.95
CA LEU A 92 -8.45 -10.04 13.08
C LEU A 92 -8.57 -8.85 14.03
N ALA A 93 -8.67 -7.62 13.52
CA ALA A 93 -8.83 -6.43 14.33
C ALA A 93 -10.11 -6.48 15.18
N ILE A 94 -11.23 -6.89 14.57
CA ILE A 94 -12.52 -7.06 15.27
C ILE A 94 -12.42 -8.18 16.31
N GLY A 95 -11.86 -9.33 15.93
CA GLY A 95 -11.73 -10.49 16.83
C GLY A 95 -10.86 -10.20 18.04
N VAL A 96 -9.65 -9.65 17.83
CA VAL A 96 -8.73 -9.29 18.91
C VAL A 96 -9.31 -8.15 19.76
N GLY A 97 -9.92 -7.13 19.14
CA GLY A 97 -10.56 -6.04 19.86
C GLY A 97 -11.70 -6.53 20.76
N TYR A 98 -12.48 -7.49 20.29
CA TYR A 98 -13.55 -8.11 21.09
C TYR A 98 -12.99 -8.90 22.28
N MET A 99 -11.91 -9.66 22.09
CA MET A 99 -11.24 -10.39 23.20
C MET A 99 -10.70 -9.43 24.25
N ILE A 100 -10.02 -8.35 23.84
CA ILE A 100 -9.53 -7.30 24.75
C ILE A 100 -10.70 -6.68 25.54
N LEU A 101 -11.82 -6.42 24.88
CA LEU A 101 -13.00 -5.85 25.55
C LEU A 101 -13.55 -6.79 26.63
N LEU A 102 -13.63 -8.09 26.35
CA LEU A 102 -14.08 -9.08 27.35
C LEU A 102 -13.13 -9.14 28.55
N ASP A 103 -11.82 -9.17 28.30
CA ASP A 103 -10.81 -9.19 29.38
C ASP A 103 -10.89 -7.92 30.26
N VAL A 104 -11.07 -6.75 29.64
CA VAL A 104 -11.22 -5.49 30.37
C VAL A 104 -12.49 -5.46 31.20
N ILE A 105 -13.61 -5.94 30.68
CA ILE A 105 -14.87 -6.06 31.44
C ILE A 105 -14.69 -7.01 32.64
N ASP A 106 -14.00 -8.12 32.47
CA ASP A 106 -13.72 -9.05 33.56
C ASP A 106 -12.86 -8.39 34.67
N VAL A 107 -11.84 -7.63 34.26
CA VAL A 107 -11.01 -6.85 35.20
C VAL A 107 -11.84 -5.83 35.98
N ILE A 108 -12.74 -5.11 35.29
CA ILE A 108 -13.62 -4.13 35.95
C ILE A 108 -14.53 -4.81 36.97
N ASN A 109 -15.11 -5.96 36.63
CA ASN A 109 -16.02 -6.69 37.50
C ASN A 109 -15.33 -7.30 38.73
N ASN A 110 -14.08 -7.74 38.58
CA ASN A 110 -13.33 -8.40 39.66
C ASN A 110 -12.56 -7.40 40.57
N TYR A 111 -12.24 -6.21 40.08
CA TYR A 111 -11.48 -5.20 40.83
C TYR A 111 -12.22 -3.87 40.92
N ASN A 112 -11.96 -2.97 39.97
CA ASN A 112 -12.62 -1.67 39.87
C ASN A 112 -12.40 -1.05 38.48
N ILE A 113 -13.09 0.07 38.22
CA ILE A 113 -13.03 0.76 36.93
C ILE A 113 -11.63 1.36 36.65
N GLU A 114 -10.91 1.82 37.66
CA GLU A 114 -9.59 2.41 37.49
C GLU A 114 -8.58 1.36 36.98
N THR A 115 -8.59 0.15 37.56
CA THR A 115 -7.78 -0.97 37.13
C THR A 115 -8.17 -1.40 35.70
N GLY A 116 -9.46 -1.38 35.37
CA GLY A 116 -9.94 -1.64 34.02
C GLY A 116 -9.44 -0.64 32.98
N LEU A 117 -9.41 0.64 33.32
CA LEU A 117 -8.86 1.69 32.43
C LEU A 117 -7.35 1.53 32.22
N VAL A 118 -6.60 1.17 33.26
CA VAL A 118 -5.17 0.85 33.14
C VAL A 118 -4.98 -0.38 32.24
N ALA A 119 -5.76 -1.44 32.46
CA ALA A 119 -5.70 -2.64 31.64
C ALA A 119 -6.02 -2.35 30.16
N LEU A 120 -7.02 -1.53 29.86
CA LEU A 120 -7.38 -1.11 28.51
C LEU A 120 -6.22 -0.35 27.84
N THR A 121 -5.59 0.57 28.58
CA THR A 121 -4.46 1.37 28.06
C THR A 121 -3.27 0.47 27.71
N LEU A 122 -2.91 -0.46 28.60
CA LEU A 122 -1.83 -1.41 28.38
C LEU A 122 -2.13 -2.37 27.23
N ALA A 123 -3.35 -2.90 27.17
CA ALA A 123 -3.80 -3.77 26.09
C ALA A 123 -3.77 -3.06 24.73
N GLY A 124 -4.20 -1.80 24.66
CA GLY A 124 -4.13 -0.98 23.45
C GLY A 124 -2.69 -0.76 22.97
N LEU A 125 -1.77 -0.46 23.90
CA LEU A 125 -0.35 -0.31 23.58
C LEU A 125 0.25 -1.63 23.05
N LEU A 126 -0.01 -2.75 23.74
CA LEU A 126 0.47 -4.08 23.34
C LEU A 126 -0.12 -4.49 21.98
N TYR A 127 -1.40 -4.20 21.74
CA TYR A 127 -2.05 -4.43 20.45
C TYR A 127 -1.34 -3.64 19.33
N GLY A 128 -1.10 -2.35 19.51
CA GLY A 128 -0.41 -1.54 18.52
C GLY A 128 0.99 -2.05 18.18
N VAL A 129 1.80 -2.33 19.21
CA VAL A 129 3.14 -2.92 19.05
C VAL A 129 3.03 -4.30 18.36
N GLY A 130 2.07 -5.13 18.77
CA GLY A 130 1.83 -6.44 18.17
C GLY A 130 1.48 -6.35 16.68
N CYS A 131 0.61 -5.43 16.30
CA CYS A 131 0.27 -5.14 14.90
C CYS A 131 1.52 -4.82 14.07
N PHE A 132 2.40 -3.95 14.59
CA PHE A 132 3.65 -3.61 13.92
C PHE A 132 4.58 -4.82 13.79
N LEU A 133 4.78 -5.58 14.86
CA LEU A 133 5.68 -6.73 14.88
C LEU A 133 5.22 -7.84 13.94
N ILE A 134 3.89 -8.10 13.85
CA ILE A 134 3.33 -9.08 12.92
C ILE A 134 3.63 -8.66 11.47
N VAL A 135 3.40 -7.40 11.12
CA VAL A 135 3.69 -6.88 9.78
C VAL A 135 5.19 -6.95 9.48
N ALA A 136 6.05 -6.60 10.43
CA ALA A 136 7.49 -6.71 10.29
C ALA A 136 7.94 -8.16 10.08
N LEU A 137 7.41 -9.09 10.86
CA LEU A 137 7.71 -10.52 10.74
C LEU A 137 7.28 -11.06 9.37
N LEU A 138 6.04 -10.79 8.96
CA LEU A 138 5.53 -11.21 7.66
C LEU A 138 6.37 -10.62 6.51
N LYS A 139 6.75 -9.36 6.61
CA LYS A 139 7.65 -8.72 5.63
C LYS A 139 8.97 -9.47 5.52
N TRP A 140 9.60 -9.82 6.64
CA TRP A 140 10.89 -10.52 6.63
C TRP A 140 10.78 -11.95 6.14
N ILE A 141 9.69 -12.67 6.46
CA ILE A 141 9.47 -14.05 6.00
C ILE A 141 9.14 -14.11 4.52
N LEU A 142 8.24 -13.25 4.04
CA LEU A 142 7.69 -13.34 2.68
C LEU A 142 8.53 -12.61 1.63
N ILE A 143 9.13 -11.49 1.98
CA ILE A 143 9.86 -10.61 1.05
C ILE A 143 11.35 -10.56 1.35
N GLY A 144 11.72 -10.58 2.62
CA GLY A 144 13.10 -10.38 3.05
C GLY A 144 13.57 -8.94 2.81
N ARG A 145 14.78 -8.79 2.25
CA ARG A 145 15.35 -7.48 1.92
C ARG A 145 14.93 -7.06 0.52
N TYR A 146 14.31 -5.90 0.40
CA TYR A 146 13.99 -5.32 -0.90
C TYR A 146 15.28 -5.00 -1.67
N GLN A 147 15.29 -5.38 -2.94
CA GLN A 147 16.35 -5.06 -3.90
C GLN A 147 15.72 -4.38 -5.12
N PRO A 148 16.42 -3.41 -5.76
CA PRO A 148 15.95 -2.85 -7.02
C PRO A 148 15.82 -3.95 -8.06
N ARG A 149 14.60 -4.20 -8.51
CA ARG A 149 14.29 -5.14 -9.60
C ARG A 149 12.97 -4.77 -10.24
N SER A 150 12.87 -4.98 -11.54
CA SER A 150 11.59 -4.98 -12.23
C SER A 150 10.99 -6.38 -12.19
N ALA A 151 9.67 -6.45 -12.05
CA ALA A 151 8.95 -7.71 -12.04
C ALA A 151 7.58 -7.53 -12.69
N PRO A 152 7.12 -8.50 -13.50
CA PRO A 152 5.82 -8.40 -14.13
C PRO A 152 4.70 -8.57 -13.10
N MET A 153 3.57 -7.88 -13.34
CA MET A 153 2.45 -7.73 -12.40
C MET A 153 1.83 -9.06 -11.95
N TRP A 154 1.84 -10.08 -12.83
CA TRP A 154 1.23 -11.38 -12.55
C TRP A 154 2.23 -12.40 -11.97
N THR A 155 3.06 -11.95 -11.01
CA THR A 155 4.00 -12.79 -10.27
C THR A 155 3.71 -12.79 -8.77
N MET A 156 4.03 -13.89 -8.11
CA MET A 156 3.82 -14.05 -6.67
C MET A 156 4.58 -12.97 -5.87
N PHE A 157 5.78 -12.62 -6.30
CA PHE A 157 6.57 -11.58 -5.64
C PHE A 157 5.84 -10.23 -5.59
N VAL A 158 5.23 -9.80 -6.71
CA VAL A 158 4.48 -8.55 -6.77
C VAL A 158 3.27 -8.62 -5.84
N TRP A 159 2.52 -9.72 -5.88
CA TRP A 159 1.33 -9.89 -5.04
C TRP A 159 1.65 -9.89 -3.54
N LEU A 160 2.74 -10.56 -3.14
CA LEU A 160 3.20 -10.55 -1.74
C LEU A 160 3.70 -9.17 -1.33
N SER A 161 4.45 -8.47 -2.21
CA SER A 161 4.88 -7.09 -1.96
C SER A 161 3.69 -6.15 -1.76
N GLU A 162 2.70 -6.18 -2.67
CA GLU A 162 1.46 -5.42 -2.54
C GLU A 162 0.71 -5.77 -1.26
N GLY A 163 0.65 -7.06 -0.91
CA GLY A 163 0.05 -7.54 0.33
C GLY A 163 0.71 -6.97 1.59
N ILE A 164 2.04 -7.01 1.64
CA ILE A 164 2.80 -6.43 2.78
C ILE A 164 2.63 -4.92 2.84
N THR A 165 2.66 -4.21 1.71
CA THR A 165 2.42 -2.76 1.67
C THR A 165 1.01 -2.44 2.20
N SER A 166 0.01 -3.18 1.77
CA SER A 166 -1.36 -3.00 2.26
C SER A 166 -1.50 -3.26 3.77
N LEU A 167 -0.86 -4.32 4.30
CA LEU A 167 -0.85 -4.57 5.74
C LEU A 167 -0.10 -3.47 6.51
N TYR A 168 0.99 -2.97 5.97
CA TYR A 168 1.71 -1.83 6.54
C TYR A 168 0.81 -0.59 6.64
N GLU A 169 0.11 -0.25 5.55
CA GLU A 169 -0.77 0.92 5.48
C GLU A 169 -2.05 0.77 6.31
N SER A 170 -2.66 -0.42 6.34
CA SER A 170 -3.95 -0.64 7.00
C SER A 170 -3.84 -1.15 8.45
N VAL A 171 -2.69 -1.69 8.85
CA VAL A 171 -2.51 -2.29 10.18
C VAL A 171 -1.41 -1.60 10.97
N ALA A 172 -0.18 -1.53 10.45
CA ALA A 172 0.95 -1.01 11.21
C ALA A 172 0.88 0.52 11.41
N ILE A 173 0.55 1.27 10.35
CA ILE A 173 0.47 2.73 10.41
C ILE A 173 -0.63 3.18 11.38
N PRO A 174 -1.91 2.82 11.20
CA PRO A 174 -2.99 3.39 12.02
C PRO A 174 -2.95 2.94 13.47
N ASN A 175 -2.45 1.74 13.77
CA ASN A 175 -2.46 1.21 15.12
C ASN A 175 -1.19 1.50 15.92
N PHE A 176 -0.09 1.91 15.26
CA PHE A 176 1.17 2.14 15.96
C PHE A 176 2.02 3.29 15.41
N LEU A 177 2.45 3.22 14.14
CA LEU A 177 3.45 4.15 13.60
C LEU A 177 2.96 5.60 13.53
N ASN A 178 1.66 5.79 13.37
CA ASN A 178 1.05 7.12 13.29
C ASN A 178 1.27 7.95 14.55
N TYR A 179 1.28 7.29 15.72
CA TYR A 179 1.53 7.91 17.02
C TYR A 179 3.00 8.28 17.25
N LEU A 180 3.90 7.76 16.43
CA LEU A 180 5.35 8.01 16.51
C LEU A 180 5.85 9.09 15.56
N ARG A 181 4.96 9.68 14.75
CA ARG A 181 5.32 10.76 13.82
C ARG A 181 5.93 11.94 14.57
N GLY A 182 6.94 12.56 13.95
CA GLY A 182 7.65 13.67 14.59
C GLY A 182 8.53 13.28 15.77
N THR A 183 8.65 12.00 16.11
CA THR A 183 9.50 11.53 17.21
C THR A 183 10.73 10.76 16.69
N PRO A 184 11.83 10.70 17.47
CA PRO A 184 13.00 9.88 17.11
C PRO A 184 12.70 8.37 17.06
N MET A 185 11.57 7.93 17.59
CA MET A 185 11.17 6.53 17.61
C MET A 185 10.74 6.03 16.23
N LEU A 186 10.11 6.88 15.39
CA LEU A 186 9.67 6.48 14.06
C LEU A 186 10.82 5.94 13.19
N PRO A 187 11.96 6.64 13.02
CA PRO A 187 13.12 6.10 12.32
C PRO A 187 13.65 4.76 12.88
N PHE A 188 13.58 4.56 14.20
CA PHE A 188 13.99 3.31 14.83
C PHE A 188 13.11 2.14 14.35
N PHE A 189 11.80 2.26 14.42
CA PHE A 189 10.87 1.21 13.96
C PHE A 189 10.94 0.98 12.43
N LEU A 190 11.12 2.02 11.65
CA LEU A 190 11.31 1.87 10.21
C LEU A 190 12.62 1.11 9.86
N ARG A 191 13.67 1.26 10.66
CA ARG A 191 14.89 0.44 10.50
C ARG A 191 14.64 -1.05 10.76
N ILE A 192 13.72 -1.41 11.67
CA ILE A 192 13.29 -2.81 11.88
C ILE A 192 12.67 -3.39 10.61
N LEU A 193 11.94 -2.57 9.85
CA LEU A 193 11.41 -2.95 8.52
C LEU A 193 12.50 -3.01 7.42
N GLY A 194 13.74 -2.68 7.75
CA GLY A 194 14.88 -2.75 6.82
C GLY A 194 15.12 -1.46 6.02
N VAL A 195 14.47 -0.35 6.39
CA VAL A 195 14.73 0.96 5.80
C VAL A 195 16.09 1.48 6.27
N ARG A 196 16.91 1.99 5.36
CA ARG A 196 18.20 2.61 5.68
C ARG A 196 18.00 4.10 5.91
N ILE A 197 18.05 4.52 7.16
CA ILE A 197 17.87 5.91 7.57
C ILE A 197 19.15 6.37 8.25
N GLY A 198 19.71 7.50 7.81
CA GLY A 198 20.90 8.11 8.39
C GLY A 198 20.72 8.57 9.85
N LYS A 199 21.71 9.30 10.37
CA LYS A 199 21.63 9.96 11.67
C LYS A 199 20.90 11.29 11.53
N ASP A 200 20.28 11.73 12.61
CA ASP A 200 19.65 13.06 12.75
C ASP A 200 18.55 13.36 11.69
N VAL A 201 17.82 12.31 11.28
CA VAL A 201 16.70 12.42 10.33
C VAL A 201 15.42 12.64 11.12
N TYR A 202 14.75 13.75 10.86
CA TYR A 202 13.39 14.03 11.32
C TYR A 202 12.37 13.54 10.28
N MET A 203 11.35 12.82 10.72
CA MET A 203 10.30 12.26 9.85
C MET A 203 8.92 12.54 10.43
N ASP A 204 8.08 13.21 9.64
CA ASP A 204 6.70 13.57 10.01
C ASP A 204 5.67 13.09 8.96
N THR A 205 6.00 12.04 8.21
CA THR A 205 5.14 11.49 7.14
C THR A 205 4.89 10.00 7.33
#